data_146894eeb969f48b3aa94ced00c67ff5
#
_entry.id   146894eeb969f48b3aa94ced00c67ff5
#
_cell.length_a   1.000
_cell.length_b   1.000
_cell.length_c   1.000
_cell.angle_alpha   90.00
_cell.angle_beta   90.00
_cell.angle_gamma   90.00
#
_symmetry.space_group_name_H-M   'P 1'
#
loop_
_entity.id
_entity.type
_entity.pdbx_description
1 polymer ?
#
loop_
_entity_poly.entity_id
_entity_poly.type
_entity_poly.pdbx_seq_one_letter_code
_entity_poly.pdbx_strand_id
1 'polypeptide(L)'
;MKIIKKGVTCRHLVKVVQLALGLKDDGIFGQLTEMAVKEFQRLNGLTADGIVGTKTLMKLLRLNFGLCGSSREITEVIVHCAATPDGKPFTVDDVRRWHRQQGWTDVGYHYVIGLRGELWLGRDVDIQGAHCAAGGHNRNSIGVCYIGGVARDGKTPKDTRTPEQKATLLKLLMDLRKLYPGMRIYGHHDFERGKACPSFDAKNEYRNI
;
A
#
# COMPACT_ATOMS: atom_id res chain seq x y z
N MET A 1 -15.25 -6.79 0.62
CA MET A 1 -13.99 -7.02 1.37
C MET A 1 -13.96 -8.46 1.84
N LYS A 2 -12.85 -9.21 1.63
CA LYS A 2 -12.73 -10.56 2.19
C LYS A 2 -12.61 -10.47 3.71
N ILE A 3 -13.54 -11.12 4.41
CA ILE A 3 -13.48 -11.31 5.86
C ILE A 3 -12.34 -12.28 6.17
N ILE A 4 -11.43 -11.91 7.06
CA ILE A 4 -10.31 -12.75 7.48
C ILE A 4 -10.70 -13.44 8.80
N LYS A 5 -10.81 -14.74 8.77
CA LYS A 5 -11.17 -15.60 9.92
C LYS A 5 -10.49 -16.96 9.77
N LYS A 6 -10.56 -17.78 10.81
CA LYS A 6 -10.05 -19.16 10.79
C LYS A 6 -10.51 -19.91 9.53
N GLY A 7 -9.55 -20.53 8.83
CA GLY A 7 -9.78 -21.28 7.58
C GLY A 7 -9.78 -20.43 6.29
N VAL A 8 -9.51 -19.13 6.37
CA VAL A 8 -9.37 -18.28 5.17
C VAL A 8 -7.96 -18.35 4.61
N THR A 9 -7.84 -18.55 3.29
CA THR A 9 -6.58 -18.80 2.58
C THR A 9 -5.83 -17.56 2.10
N CYS A 10 -6.21 -16.34 2.52
CA CYS A 10 -5.48 -15.12 2.14
C CYS A 10 -4.24 -14.93 3.02
N ARG A 11 -3.21 -15.76 2.79
CA ARG A 11 -1.97 -15.80 3.59
C ARG A 11 -1.37 -14.43 3.83
N HIS A 12 -1.38 -13.56 2.82
CA HIS A 12 -0.79 -12.23 2.93
C HIS A 12 -1.51 -11.35 3.97
N LEU A 13 -2.84 -11.26 3.90
CA LEU A 13 -3.62 -10.49 4.88
C LEU A 13 -3.55 -11.08 6.29
N VAL A 14 -3.45 -12.41 6.39
CA VAL A 14 -3.25 -13.08 7.68
C VAL A 14 -1.93 -12.68 8.31
N LYS A 15 -0.84 -12.64 7.54
CA LYS A 15 0.48 -12.17 8.02
C LYS A 15 0.43 -10.74 8.53
N VAL A 16 -0.23 -9.83 7.81
CA VAL A 16 -0.42 -8.44 8.25
C VAL A 16 -1.15 -8.37 9.60
N VAL A 17 -2.21 -9.16 9.77
CA VAL A 17 -2.94 -9.24 11.04
C VAL A 17 -2.07 -9.80 12.16
N GLN A 18 -1.32 -10.88 11.90
CA GLN A 18 -0.43 -11.50 12.87
C GLN A 18 0.67 -10.54 13.34
N LEU A 19 1.31 -9.84 12.41
CA LEU A 19 2.30 -8.81 12.74
C LEU A 19 1.72 -7.68 13.58
N ALA A 20 0.55 -7.17 13.22
CA ALA A 20 -0.14 -6.12 13.97
C ALA A 20 -0.53 -6.57 15.40
N LEU A 21 -0.68 -7.88 15.63
CA LEU A 21 -0.95 -8.50 16.92
C LEU A 21 0.30 -8.96 17.67
N GLY A 22 1.50 -8.76 17.09
CA GLY A 22 2.76 -9.23 17.67
C GLY A 22 2.94 -10.75 17.63
N LEU A 23 2.27 -11.44 16.72
CA LEU A 23 2.37 -12.89 16.54
C LEU A 23 3.39 -13.25 15.45
N LYS A 24 3.82 -14.53 15.45
CA LYS A 24 4.59 -15.08 14.33
C LYS A 24 3.74 -15.04 13.05
N ASP A 25 4.27 -14.47 12.00
CA ASP A 25 3.61 -14.22 10.71
C ASP A 25 3.68 -15.41 9.73
N ASP A 26 3.23 -16.58 10.16
CA ASP A 26 3.21 -17.80 9.34
C ASP A 26 2.14 -17.77 8.22
N GLY A 27 1.22 -16.81 8.28
CA GLY A 27 0.13 -16.67 7.32
C GLY A 27 -0.99 -17.70 7.50
N ILE A 28 -1.04 -18.37 8.66
CA ILE A 28 -2.07 -19.35 9.01
C ILE A 28 -3.00 -18.73 10.06
N PHE A 29 -4.25 -18.47 9.70
CA PHE A 29 -5.25 -18.03 10.67
C PHE A 29 -5.74 -19.21 11.49
N GLY A 30 -4.90 -19.65 12.42
CA GLY A 30 -5.17 -20.72 13.36
C GLY A 30 -5.87 -20.24 14.64
N GLN A 31 -5.94 -21.13 15.63
CA GLN A 31 -6.58 -20.85 16.93
C GLN A 31 -5.87 -19.71 17.68
N LEU A 32 -4.53 -19.66 17.67
CA LEU A 32 -3.77 -18.59 18.32
C LEU A 32 -4.08 -17.21 17.72
N THR A 33 -4.15 -17.12 16.39
CA THR A 33 -4.50 -15.88 15.70
C THR A 33 -5.93 -15.47 16.02
N GLU A 34 -6.88 -16.42 16.03
CA GLU A 34 -8.27 -16.16 16.38
C GLU A 34 -8.41 -15.63 17.82
N MET A 35 -7.74 -16.27 18.78
CA MET A 35 -7.74 -15.82 20.18
C MET A 35 -7.16 -14.41 20.34
N ALA A 36 -6.04 -14.13 19.70
CA ALA A 36 -5.43 -12.81 19.73
C ALA A 36 -6.32 -11.73 19.08
N VAL A 37 -7.02 -12.07 18.01
CA VAL A 37 -8.00 -11.17 17.38
C VAL A 37 -9.16 -10.89 18.34
N LYS A 38 -9.73 -11.90 18.99
CA LYS A 38 -10.83 -11.74 19.97
C LYS A 38 -10.40 -10.84 21.13
N GLU A 39 -9.22 -11.10 21.70
CA GLU A 39 -8.68 -10.28 22.78
C GLU A 39 -8.44 -8.82 22.33
N PHE A 40 -7.84 -8.63 21.17
CA PHE A 40 -7.68 -7.30 20.59
C PHE A 40 -9.03 -6.59 20.42
N GLN A 41 -10.05 -7.27 19.89
CA GLN A 41 -11.39 -6.75 19.72
C GLN A 41 -12.01 -6.32 21.05
N ARG A 42 -11.91 -7.17 22.07
CA ARG A 42 -12.40 -6.91 23.43
C ARG A 42 -11.75 -5.66 24.02
N LEU A 43 -10.42 -5.56 23.96
CA LEU A 43 -9.64 -4.41 24.48
C LEU A 43 -9.93 -3.10 23.74
N ASN A 44 -10.44 -3.18 22.52
CA ASN A 44 -10.70 -2.02 21.67
C ASN A 44 -12.19 -1.70 21.50
N GLY A 45 -13.08 -2.30 22.29
CA GLY A 45 -14.51 -2.03 22.24
C GLY A 45 -15.18 -2.48 20.94
N LEU A 46 -14.65 -3.53 20.31
CA LEU A 46 -15.23 -4.17 19.13
C LEU A 46 -15.94 -5.46 19.52
N THR A 47 -16.83 -5.95 18.67
CA THR A 47 -17.43 -7.29 18.84
C THR A 47 -16.32 -8.34 18.77
N ALA A 48 -16.14 -9.12 19.83
CA ALA A 48 -15.07 -10.11 19.97
C ALA A 48 -15.44 -11.43 19.27
N ASP A 49 -15.70 -11.38 17.96
CA ASP A 49 -16.12 -12.51 17.13
C ASP A 49 -14.95 -13.30 16.52
N GLY A 50 -13.72 -12.79 16.65
CA GLY A 50 -12.53 -13.38 16.04
C GLY A 50 -12.46 -13.16 14.54
N ILE A 51 -13.30 -12.29 13.98
CA ILE A 51 -13.37 -12.00 12.55
C ILE A 51 -12.70 -10.64 12.29
N VAL A 52 -11.67 -10.62 11.46
CA VAL A 52 -11.04 -9.38 11.05
C VAL A 52 -11.80 -8.79 9.86
N GLY A 53 -12.86 -8.09 10.17
CA GLY A 53 -13.60 -7.23 9.25
C GLY A 53 -12.95 -5.85 9.16
N THR A 54 -13.57 -4.92 8.39
CA THR A 54 -13.05 -3.57 8.18
C THR A 54 -12.74 -2.83 9.49
N LYS A 55 -13.67 -2.84 10.45
CA LYS A 55 -13.51 -2.14 11.74
C LYS A 55 -12.30 -2.67 12.53
N THR A 56 -12.17 -4.00 12.62
CA THR A 56 -11.06 -4.65 13.32
C THR A 56 -9.73 -4.35 12.64
N LEU A 57 -9.66 -4.48 11.31
CA LEU A 57 -8.44 -4.22 10.55
C LEU A 57 -8.00 -2.76 10.70
N MET A 58 -8.91 -1.81 10.58
CA MET A 58 -8.63 -0.38 10.74
C MET A 58 -8.04 -0.06 12.13
N LYS A 59 -8.57 -0.70 13.16
CA LYS A 59 -8.11 -0.52 14.54
C LYS A 59 -6.76 -1.21 14.79
N LEU A 60 -6.55 -2.41 14.20
CA LEU A 60 -5.28 -3.15 14.26
C LEU A 60 -4.12 -2.35 13.64
N LEU A 61 -4.36 -1.78 12.48
CA LEU A 61 -3.30 -1.04 11.77
C LEU A 61 -2.93 0.28 12.44
N ARG A 62 -3.74 0.79 13.39
CA ARG A 62 -3.53 2.05 14.16
C ARG A 62 -3.10 3.24 13.29
N LEU A 63 -3.37 3.17 12.00
CA LEU A 63 -2.98 4.19 11.04
C LEU A 63 -4.15 5.16 10.85
N ASN A 64 -3.91 6.42 11.14
CA ASN A 64 -4.80 7.51 10.75
C ASN A 64 -3.96 8.51 9.97
N PHE A 65 -4.10 8.49 8.65
CA PHE A 65 -3.29 9.34 7.78
C PHE A 65 -3.84 10.76 7.65
N GLY A 66 -5.04 11.03 8.16
CA GLY A 66 -5.67 12.35 8.04
C GLY A 66 -5.77 12.81 6.58
N LEU A 67 -6.07 11.89 5.65
CA LEU A 67 -6.11 12.21 4.23
C LEU A 67 -7.20 13.23 3.93
N CYS A 68 -6.86 14.22 3.12
CA CYS A 68 -7.82 15.15 2.51
C CYS A 68 -8.16 14.68 1.10
N GLY A 69 -9.41 14.91 0.68
CA GLY A 69 -9.81 14.69 -0.71
C GLY A 69 -9.16 15.71 -1.65
N SER A 70 -9.03 15.37 -2.91
CA SER A 70 -8.56 16.26 -3.98
C SER A 70 -9.73 16.96 -4.66
N SER A 71 -9.52 18.20 -5.11
CA SER A 71 -10.43 18.91 -5.99
C SER A 71 -10.41 18.36 -7.43
N ARG A 72 -9.38 17.57 -7.80
CA ARG A 72 -9.31 16.86 -9.08
C ARG A 72 -10.26 15.68 -9.10
N GLU A 73 -10.75 15.33 -10.27
CA GLU A 73 -11.47 14.07 -10.49
C GLU A 73 -10.48 12.90 -10.38
N ILE A 74 -10.58 12.12 -9.31
CA ILE A 74 -9.72 10.94 -9.07
C ILE A 74 -10.52 9.67 -9.35
N THR A 75 -10.13 8.94 -10.39
CA THR A 75 -10.74 7.67 -10.81
C THR A 75 -9.82 6.48 -10.63
N GLU A 76 -8.52 6.72 -10.36
CA GLU A 76 -7.51 5.68 -10.31
C GLU A 76 -6.48 5.94 -9.22
N VAL A 77 -5.96 4.85 -8.65
CA VAL A 77 -4.70 4.83 -7.91
C VAL A 77 -3.73 3.93 -8.65
N ILE A 78 -2.54 4.43 -8.92
CA ILE A 78 -1.49 3.67 -9.60
C ILE A 78 -0.36 3.42 -8.60
N VAL A 79 -0.10 2.14 -8.34
CA VAL A 79 0.96 1.69 -7.44
C VAL A 79 2.27 1.56 -8.21
N HIS A 80 3.34 2.06 -7.60
CA HIS A 80 4.70 2.06 -8.12
C HIS A 80 5.69 1.51 -7.09
N CYS A 81 6.87 1.15 -7.56
CA CYS A 81 8.06 0.97 -6.75
C CYS A 81 9.13 1.99 -7.16
N ALA A 82 10.01 2.33 -6.23
CA ALA A 82 11.12 3.23 -6.49
C ALA A 82 12.28 2.57 -7.27
N ALA A 83 12.13 1.27 -7.62
CA ALA A 83 13.17 0.45 -8.23
C ALA A 83 14.50 0.48 -7.46
N THR A 84 14.41 0.50 -6.13
CA THR A 84 15.57 0.49 -5.24
C THR A 84 15.85 -0.91 -4.72
N PRO A 85 17.13 -1.25 -4.40
CA PRO A 85 17.52 -2.57 -3.92
C PRO A 85 16.82 -2.97 -2.62
N ASP A 86 16.47 -4.25 -2.53
CA ASP A 86 15.87 -4.89 -1.35
C ASP A 86 16.63 -4.56 -0.06
N GLY A 87 15.90 -4.02 0.93
CA GLY A 87 16.41 -3.70 2.26
C GLY A 87 17.25 -2.42 2.36
N LYS A 88 17.49 -1.68 1.26
CA LYS A 88 18.17 -0.38 1.33
C LYS A 88 17.18 0.74 1.71
N PRO A 89 17.45 1.47 2.80
CA PRO A 89 16.58 2.56 3.23
C PRO A 89 16.81 3.81 2.35
N PHE A 90 15.74 4.30 1.78
CA PHE A 90 15.65 5.59 1.11
C PHE A 90 14.39 6.31 1.59
N THR A 91 14.36 7.61 1.45
CA THR A 91 13.26 8.48 1.87
C THR A 91 12.57 9.12 0.67
N VAL A 92 11.47 9.80 0.91
CA VAL A 92 10.80 10.62 -0.12
C VAL A 92 11.75 11.72 -0.66
N ASP A 93 12.65 12.25 0.17
CA ASP A 93 13.61 13.28 -0.25
C ASP A 93 14.69 12.72 -1.18
N ASP A 94 15.08 11.45 -1.02
CA ASP A 94 15.95 10.79 -1.98
C ASP A 94 15.27 10.66 -3.34
N VAL A 95 14.02 10.19 -3.36
CA VAL A 95 13.22 10.09 -4.60
C VAL A 95 13.01 11.46 -5.23
N ARG A 96 12.73 12.50 -4.42
CA ARG A 96 12.58 13.88 -4.89
C ARG A 96 13.86 14.38 -5.53
N ARG A 97 15.01 14.12 -4.92
CA ARG A 97 16.33 14.49 -5.45
C ARG A 97 16.59 13.83 -6.81
N TRP A 98 16.31 12.53 -6.94
CA TRP A 98 16.49 11.81 -8.21
C TRP A 98 15.58 12.34 -9.32
N HIS A 99 14.33 12.63 -9.00
CA HIS A 99 13.39 13.20 -9.98
C HIS A 99 13.84 14.62 -10.42
N ARG A 100 14.32 15.44 -9.48
CA ARG A 100 14.86 16.77 -9.82
C ARG A 100 16.12 16.69 -10.69
N GLN A 101 16.97 15.70 -10.48
CA GLN A 101 18.14 15.44 -11.34
C GLN A 101 17.72 15.03 -12.77
N GLN A 102 16.51 14.50 -12.93
CA GLN A 102 15.92 14.21 -14.25
C GLN A 102 15.19 15.43 -14.87
N GLY A 103 15.28 16.61 -14.25
CA GLY A 103 14.64 17.83 -14.73
C GLY A 103 13.19 18.02 -14.27
N TRP A 104 12.68 17.20 -13.36
CA TRP A 104 11.34 17.37 -12.82
C TRP A 104 11.30 18.43 -11.72
N THR A 105 10.16 19.09 -11.55
CA THR A 105 9.99 20.14 -10.53
C THR A 105 9.93 19.58 -9.12
N ASP A 106 9.39 18.37 -8.94
CA ASP A 106 9.24 17.69 -7.66
C ASP A 106 9.14 16.16 -7.86
N VAL A 107 9.00 15.42 -6.74
CA VAL A 107 8.68 14.00 -6.77
C VAL A 107 7.42 13.76 -7.61
N GLY A 108 7.40 12.72 -8.43
CA GLY A 108 6.27 12.41 -9.32
C GLY A 108 5.05 11.81 -8.61
N TYR A 109 5.25 11.23 -7.42
CA TYR A 109 4.24 10.50 -6.65
C TYR A 109 3.56 11.40 -5.61
N HIS A 110 2.30 11.08 -5.26
CA HIS A 110 1.56 11.77 -4.20
C HIS A 110 1.89 11.21 -2.80
N TYR A 111 2.14 9.91 -2.75
CA TYR A 111 2.52 9.21 -1.52
C TYR A 111 3.73 8.33 -1.75
N VAL A 112 4.63 8.28 -0.76
CA VAL A 112 5.79 7.38 -0.76
C VAL A 112 5.79 6.60 0.55
N ILE A 113 6.01 5.28 0.48
CA ILE A 113 5.99 4.37 1.62
C ILE A 113 7.41 3.86 1.89
N GLY A 114 7.95 4.19 3.05
CA GLY A 114 9.25 3.76 3.53
C GLY A 114 9.27 2.31 4.00
N LEU A 115 10.48 1.76 4.23
CA LEU A 115 10.67 0.34 4.59
C LEU A 115 9.98 -0.08 5.89
N ARG A 116 9.81 0.84 6.84
CA ARG A 116 9.14 0.56 8.12
C ARG A 116 7.64 0.92 8.09
N GLY A 117 7.10 1.14 6.88
CA GLY A 117 5.71 1.54 6.71
C GLY A 117 5.45 3.03 6.93
N GLU A 118 6.48 3.87 6.99
CA GLU A 118 6.31 5.32 7.04
C GLU A 118 5.56 5.78 5.79
N LEU A 119 4.55 6.62 5.98
CA LEU A 119 3.86 7.28 4.88
C LEU A 119 4.32 8.73 4.76
N TRP A 120 4.97 9.05 3.67
CA TRP A 120 5.40 10.41 3.37
C TRP A 120 4.55 11.04 2.28
N LEU A 121 4.25 12.32 2.45
CA LEU A 121 3.62 13.13 1.42
C LEU A 121 4.68 13.50 0.37
N GLY A 122 4.35 13.25 -0.86
CA GLY A 122 5.15 13.66 -2.01
C GLY A 122 4.60 14.94 -2.61
N ARG A 123 4.02 14.83 -3.81
CA ARG A 123 3.30 15.90 -4.48
C ARG A 123 1.92 16.06 -3.86
N ASP A 124 1.44 17.29 -3.73
CA ASP A 124 0.08 17.55 -3.28
C ASP A 124 -0.95 16.82 -4.16
N VAL A 125 -2.00 16.29 -3.54
CA VAL A 125 -3.04 15.52 -4.25
C VAL A 125 -3.85 16.38 -5.23
N ASP A 126 -3.88 17.70 -5.04
CA ASP A 126 -4.51 18.65 -5.96
C ASP A 126 -3.63 18.99 -7.17
N ILE A 127 -2.36 18.61 -7.13
CA ILE A 127 -1.43 18.79 -8.25
C ILE A 127 -1.31 17.48 -9.03
N GLN A 128 -1.47 17.54 -10.33
CA GLN A 128 -1.27 16.38 -11.21
C GLN A 128 0.09 15.75 -10.99
N GLY A 129 0.11 14.41 -10.84
CA GLY A 129 1.33 13.64 -10.69
C GLY A 129 2.20 13.62 -11.95
N ALA A 130 3.41 13.06 -11.83
CA ALA A 130 4.31 12.77 -12.95
C ALA A 130 4.84 11.34 -12.80
N HIS A 131 3.94 10.35 -12.73
CA HIS A 131 4.30 8.97 -12.42
C HIS A 131 3.82 7.96 -13.48
N CYS A 132 2.82 8.32 -14.31
CA CYS A 132 2.30 7.49 -15.39
C CYS A 132 1.84 8.38 -16.55
N ALA A 133 2.75 8.68 -17.48
CA ALA A 133 2.47 9.56 -18.61
C ALA A 133 1.69 8.84 -19.73
N ALA A 134 1.86 7.53 -19.87
CA ALA A 134 1.16 6.72 -20.85
C ALA A 134 -0.36 6.92 -20.72
N GLY A 135 -1.04 7.13 -21.84
CA GLY A 135 -2.51 7.30 -21.89
C GLY A 135 -3.06 8.49 -21.10
N GLY A 136 -2.21 9.39 -20.59
CA GLY A 136 -2.65 10.58 -19.82
C GLY A 136 -3.10 10.27 -18.39
N HIS A 137 -2.78 9.10 -17.84
CA HIS A 137 -3.23 8.62 -16.53
C HIS A 137 -2.83 9.51 -15.35
N ASN A 138 -1.79 10.36 -15.48
CA ASN A 138 -1.44 11.33 -14.45
C ASN A 138 -2.58 12.28 -14.07
N ARG A 139 -3.51 12.57 -15.00
CA ARG A 139 -4.56 13.57 -14.84
C ARG A 139 -5.55 13.17 -13.75
N ASN A 140 -6.02 11.92 -13.77
CA ASN A 140 -7.13 11.43 -12.96
C ASN A 140 -6.69 10.36 -11.95
N SER A 141 -5.39 10.31 -11.62
CA SER A 141 -4.85 9.31 -10.72
C SER A 141 -4.09 9.89 -9.52
N ILE A 142 -3.97 9.06 -8.51
CA ILE A 142 -3.05 9.23 -7.38
C ILE A 142 -1.92 8.20 -7.54
N GLY A 143 -0.67 8.67 -7.58
CA GLY A 143 0.51 7.80 -7.60
C GLY A 143 0.96 7.48 -6.18
N VAL A 144 1.08 6.19 -5.88
CA VAL A 144 1.61 5.66 -4.62
C VAL A 144 2.85 4.84 -4.91
N CYS A 145 3.98 5.21 -4.33
CA CYS A 145 5.27 4.53 -4.53
C CYS A 145 5.76 3.89 -3.22
N TYR A 146 6.29 2.68 -3.27
CA TYR A 146 7.02 2.11 -2.14
C TYR A 146 8.53 2.05 -2.43
N ILE A 147 9.34 2.19 -1.39
CA ILE A 147 10.79 2.04 -1.46
C ILE A 147 11.11 0.54 -1.60
N GLY A 148 11.75 0.16 -2.69
CA GLY A 148 12.01 -1.24 -3.05
C GLY A 148 11.72 -1.50 -4.52
N GLY A 149 11.39 -2.75 -4.85
CA GLY A 149 10.91 -3.19 -6.17
C GLY A 149 11.95 -3.94 -6.99
N VAL A 150 13.22 -4.00 -6.55
CA VAL A 150 14.23 -4.84 -7.18
C VAL A 150 15.01 -5.64 -6.14
N ALA A 151 15.55 -6.78 -6.54
CA ALA A 151 16.36 -7.62 -5.69
C ALA A 151 17.64 -6.88 -5.22
N ARG A 152 18.42 -7.51 -4.34
CA ARG A 152 19.66 -6.92 -3.81
C ARG A 152 20.71 -6.59 -4.86
N ASP A 153 20.61 -7.21 -6.04
CA ASP A 153 21.46 -6.92 -7.21
C ASP A 153 21.19 -5.52 -7.83
N GLY A 154 20.10 -4.86 -7.41
CA GLY A 154 19.70 -3.55 -7.92
C GLY A 154 19.12 -3.56 -9.34
N LYS A 155 18.83 -4.72 -9.91
CA LYS A 155 18.39 -4.87 -11.31
C LYS A 155 17.18 -5.77 -11.48
N THR A 156 17.15 -6.94 -10.83
CA THR A 156 16.10 -7.94 -11.01
C THR A 156 14.80 -7.49 -10.36
N PRO A 157 13.69 -7.31 -11.10
CA PRO A 157 12.40 -6.95 -10.53
C PRO A 157 11.95 -8.01 -9.51
N LYS A 158 11.52 -7.54 -8.33
CA LYS A 158 11.08 -8.41 -7.23
C LYS A 158 10.12 -7.66 -6.33
N ASP A 159 9.05 -8.31 -5.86
CA ASP A 159 8.26 -7.79 -4.74
C ASP A 159 9.09 -7.83 -3.45
N THR A 160 9.65 -6.67 -3.09
CA THR A 160 10.49 -6.50 -1.91
C THR A 160 9.76 -5.78 -0.77
N ARG A 161 8.43 -5.62 -0.89
CA ARG A 161 7.65 -4.94 0.14
C ARG A 161 7.77 -5.64 1.47
N THR A 162 8.16 -4.89 2.48
CA THR A 162 8.13 -5.35 3.88
C THR A 162 6.68 -5.57 4.33
N PRO A 163 6.44 -6.34 5.41
CA PRO A 163 5.11 -6.46 6.00
C PRO A 163 4.50 -5.11 6.36
N GLU A 164 5.31 -4.18 6.88
CA GLU A 164 4.90 -2.84 7.27
C GLU A 164 4.49 -2.01 6.05
N GLN A 165 5.24 -2.09 4.94
CA GLN A 165 4.87 -1.44 3.68
C GLN A 165 3.54 -1.99 3.14
N LYS A 166 3.34 -3.30 3.20
CA LYS A 166 2.09 -3.94 2.77
C LYS A 166 0.91 -3.49 3.62
N ALA A 167 1.09 -3.38 4.94
CA ALA A 167 0.07 -2.87 5.85
C ALA A 167 -0.28 -1.41 5.56
N THR A 168 0.73 -0.55 5.41
CA THR A 168 0.54 0.87 5.09
C THR A 168 -0.13 1.06 3.73
N LEU A 169 0.32 0.34 2.70
CA LEU A 169 -0.27 0.42 1.37
C LEU A 169 -1.73 -0.02 1.37
N LEU A 170 -2.05 -1.15 2.00
CA LEU A 170 -3.43 -1.62 2.13
C LEU A 170 -4.31 -0.56 2.83
N LYS A 171 -3.85 -0.03 3.96
CA LYS A 171 -4.59 1.00 4.71
C LYS A 171 -4.78 2.27 3.89
N LEU A 172 -3.74 2.74 3.21
CA LEU A 172 -3.81 3.92 2.35
C LEU A 172 -4.84 3.72 1.23
N LEU A 173 -4.80 2.58 0.55
CA LEU A 173 -5.74 2.27 -0.52
C LEU A 173 -7.19 2.19 -0.02
N MET A 174 -7.41 1.63 1.17
CA MET A 174 -8.73 1.60 1.82
C MET A 174 -9.24 3.01 2.17
N ASP A 175 -8.37 3.89 2.66
CA ASP A 175 -8.76 5.27 2.98
C ASP A 175 -9.01 6.09 1.70
N LEU A 176 -8.19 5.93 0.69
CA LEU A 176 -8.40 6.56 -0.62
C LEU A 176 -9.71 6.09 -1.25
N ARG A 177 -10.07 4.80 -1.11
CA ARG A 177 -11.35 4.29 -1.61
C ARG A 177 -12.57 4.89 -0.91
N LYS A 178 -12.44 5.29 0.36
CA LYS A 178 -13.51 6.02 1.06
C LYS A 178 -13.68 7.44 0.52
N LEU A 179 -12.56 8.10 0.22
CA LEU A 179 -12.57 9.46 -0.35
C LEU A 179 -13.04 9.47 -1.80
N TYR A 180 -12.70 8.41 -2.57
CA TYR A 180 -13.01 8.28 -3.99
C TYR A 180 -13.75 6.96 -4.26
N PRO A 181 -15.06 6.90 -3.97
CA PRO A 181 -15.85 5.69 -4.23
C PRO A 181 -15.83 5.33 -5.73
N GLY A 182 -15.53 4.07 -6.02
CA GLY A 182 -15.45 3.60 -7.42
C GLY A 182 -14.07 3.74 -8.07
N MET A 183 -13.08 4.37 -7.43
CA MET A 183 -11.71 4.40 -7.98
C MET A 183 -11.18 2.98 -8.21
N ARG A 184 -10.37 2.82 -9.24
CA ARG A 184 -9.71 1.55 -9.60
C ARG A 184 -8.25 1.57 -9.18
N ILE A 185 -7.70 0.40 -8.84
CA ILE A 185 -6.32 0.25 -8.41
C ILE A 185 -5.57 -0.52 -9.49
N TYR A 186 -4.42 0.02 -9.89
CA TYR A 186 -3.55 -0.53 -10.92
C TYR A 186 -2.09 -0.53 -10.47
N GLY A 187 -1.28 -1.38 -11.10
CA GLY A 187 0.16 -1.25 -11.13
C GLY A 187 0.61 -0.44 -12.35
N HIS A 188 1.79 0.17 -12.30
CA HIS A 188 2.33 0.91 -13.45
C HIS A 188 2.44 0.05 -14.71
N HIS A 189 2.78 -1.23 -14.58
CA HIS A 189 2.88 -2.18 -15.69
C HIS A 189 1.54 -2.43 -16.42
N ASP A 190 0.41 -2.13 -15.82
CA ASP A 190 -0.90 -2.26 -16.47
C ASP A 190 -1.05 -1.27 -17.65
N PHE A 191 -0.28 -0.18 -17.66
CA PHE A 191 -0.33 0.88 -18.65
C PHE A 191 0.90 0.96 -19.55
N GLU A 192 2.06 0.48 -19.08
CA GLU A 192 3.32 0.50 -19.82
C GLU A 192 3.85 -0.94 -19.98
N ARG A 193 3.65 -1.53 -21.15
CA ARG A 193 4.20 -2.85 -21.51
C ARG A 193 5.74 -2.82 -21.41
N GLY A 194 6.31 -3.85 -20.80
CA GLY A 194 7.76 -3.95 -20.58
C GLY A 194 8.26 -3.37 -19.25
N LYS A 195 7.44 -2.66 -18.50
CA LYS A 195 7.76 -2.27 -17.12
C LYS A 195 7.33 -3.35 -16.13
N ALA A 196 8.20 -3.68 -15.18
CA ALA A 196 7.86 -4.59 -14.08
C ALA A 196 7.20 -3.88 -12.89
N CYS A 197 7.34 -2.55 -12.80
CA CYS A 197 6.81 -1.74 -11.71
C CYS A 197 5.28 -1.91 -11.56
N PRO A 198 4.77 -2.21 -10.37
CA PRO A 198 5.39 -2.18 -9.04
C PRO A 198 6.07 -3.50 -8.61
N SER A 199 6.39 -4.40 -9.50
CA SER A 199 7.01 -5.73 -9.27
C SER A 199 6.11 -6.73 -8.54
N PHE A 200 4.80 -6.48 -8.55
CA PHE A 200 3.73 -7.40 -8.13
C PHE A 200 2.41 -6.98 -8.80
N ASP A 201 1.44 -7.87 -8.87
CA ASP A 201 0.12 -7.61 -9.47
C ASP A 201 -0.79 -6.84 -8.50
N ALA A 202 -0.69 -5.51 -8.51
CA ALA A 202 -1.47 -4.63 -7.63
C ALA A 202 -2.97 -4.69 -7.93
N LYS A 203 -3.34 -4.75 -9.21
CA LYS A 203 -4.73 -4.81 -9.65
C LYS A 203 -5.45 -6.04 -9.11
N ASN A 204 -4.80 -7.19 -9.17
CA ASN A 204 -5.39 -8.44 -8.68
C ASN A 204 -5.34 -8.53 -7.15
N GLU A 205 -4.23 -8.11 -6.52
CA GLU A 205 -4.06 -8.16 -5.06
C GLU A 205 -5.12 -7.30 -4.34
N TYR A 206 -5.43 -6.12 -4.87
CA TYR A 206 -6.32 -5.13 -4.22
C TYR A 206 -7.72 -5.02 -4.86
N ARG A 207 -8.12 -5.93 -5.73
CA ARG A 207 -9.42 -5.86 -6.44
C ARG A 207 -10.66 -5.89 -5.54
N ASN A 208 -10.53 -6.38 -4.31
CA ASN A 208 -11.65 -6.63 -3.40
C ASN A 208 -11.61 -5.77 -2.11
N ILE A 209 -10.87 -4.67 -2.09
CA ILE A 209 -10.84 -3.73 -0.95
C ILE A 209 -11.78 -2.56 -1.17
#